data_96c43b71f4ce0bff1d6c420a832d376f
#
_entry.id   96c43b71f4ce0bff1d6c420a832d376f
#
_cell.length_a   1.000
_cell.length_b   1.000
_cell.length_c   1.000
_cell.angle_alpha   90.00
_cell.angle_beta   90.00
_cell.angle_gamma   90.00
#
_symmetry.space_group_name_H-M   'P 1'
#
loop_
_entity.id
_entity.type
_entity.pdbx_description
1 polymer ?
#
loop_
_entity_poly.entity_id
_entity_poly.type
_entity_poly.pdbx_seq_one_letter_code
_entity_poly.pdbx_strand_id
1 'polypeptide(L)' 'MKKRVECECGWVIETDDEETLVNGVTEHARDVHHMEGVTREQVLAQAKPV' A
#
# COMPACT_ATOMS: atom_id res chain seq x y z
N MET A 1 13.38 -7.97 -2.92
CA MET A 1 13.11 -7.84 -1.48
C MET A 1 11.65 -7.54 -1.28
N LYS A 2 11.03 -8.23 -0.33
CA LYS A 2 9.61 -8.02 -0.06
C LYS A 2 9.38 -6.78 0.78
N LYS A 3 8.28 -6.12 0.55
CA LYS A 3 7.82 -5.00 1.34
C LYS A 3 6.40 -5.27 1.81
N ARG A 4 6.06 -4.71 2.94
CA ARG A 4 4.76 -4.91 3.56
C ARG A 4 4.16 -3.56 3.94
N VAL A 5 2.88 -3.40 3.65
CA VAL A 5 2.10 -2.24 4.07
C VAL A 5 0.93 -2.71 4.91
N GLU A 6 0.79 -2.14 6.09
CA GLU A 6 -0.33 -2.44 6.98
C GLU A 6 -1.26 -1.24 7.04
N CYS A 7 -2.55 -1.49 6.93
CA CYS A 7 -3.57 -0.47 7.04
C CYS A 7 -4.20 -0.50 8.43
N GLU A 8 -4.68 0.64 8.90
CA GLU A 8 -5.33 0.75 10.20
C GLU A 8 -6.54 -0.16 10.35
N CYS A 9 -7.20 -0.49 9.25
CA CYS A 9 -8.37 -1.37 9.27
C CYS A 9 -8.02 -2.86 9.38
N GLY A 10 -6.74 -3.18 9.47
CA GLY A 10 -6.27 -4.56 9.57
C GLY A 10 -5.90 -5.20 8.23
N TRP A 11 -6.06 -4.47 7.13
CA TRP A 11 -5.66 -4.96 5.82
C TRP A 11 -4.15 -4.92 5.67
N VAL A 12 -3.58 -5.96 5.09
CA VAL A 12 -2.14 -6.08 4.90
C VAL A 12 -1.85 -6.54 3.49
N ILE A 13 -0.83 -5.97 2.88
CA ILE A 13 -0.29 -6.45 1.61
C ILE A 13 1.21 -6.64 1.73
N GLU A 14 1.71 -7.76 1.21
CA GLU A 14 3.12 -8.09 1.20
C GLU A 14 3.49 -8.59 -0.18
N THR A 15 4.46 -7.97 -0.81
CA THR A 15 4.88 -8.33 -2.15
C THR A 15 6.29 -7.81 -2.40
N ASP A 16 7.01 -8.49 -3.31
CA ASP A 16 8.33 -8.05 -3.76
C ASP A 16 8.24 -7.14 -4.99
N ASP A 17 7.04 -6.97 -5.55
CA ASP A 17 6.81 -6.11 -6.70
C ASP A 17 6.27 -4.76 -6.22
N GLU A 18 7.09 -3.73 -6.37
CA GLU A 18 6.75 -2.38 -5.94
C GLU A 18 5.50 -1.85 -6.63
N GLU A 19 5.36 -2.12 -7.93
CA GLU A 19 4.20 -1.66 -8.68
C GLU A 19 2.90 -2.31 -8.17
N THR A 20 2.95 -3.61 -7.91
CA THR A 20 1.81 -4.33 -7.32
C THR A 20 1.48 -3.76 -5.94
N LEU A 21 2.49 -3.46 -5.15
CA LEU A 21 2.30 -2.88 -3.82
C LEU A 21 1.58 -1.54 -3.91
N VAL A 22 2.07 -0.66 -4.77
CA VAL A 22 1.47 0.68 -4.95
C VAL A 22 0.03 0.56 -5.44
N ASN A 23 -0.21 -0.27 -6.44
CA ASN A 23 -1.54 -0.48 -6.98
C ASN A 23 -2.51 -1.04 -5.94
N GLY A 24 -2.07 -2.03 -5.18
CA GLY A 24 -2.89 -2.64 -4.14
C GLY A 24 -3.27 -1.65 -3.05
N VAL A 25 -2.32 -0.88 -2.57
CA VAL A 25 -2.58 0.12 -1.54
C VAL A 25 -3.49 1.24 -2.06
N THR A 26 -3.25 1.68 -3.29
CA THR A 26 -4.05 2.74 -3.91
C THR A 26 -5.51 2.28 -4.07
N GLU A 27 -5.73 1.07 -4.55
CA GLU A 27 -7.08 0.52 -4.68
C GLU A 27 -7.77 0.38 -3.33
N HIS A 28 -7.04 -0.13 -2.34
CA HIS A 28 -7.59 -0.29 -1.00
C HIS A 28 -8.00 1.06 -0.40
N ALA A 29 -7.14 2.05 -0.48
CA ALA A 29 -7.42 3.37 0.05
C ALA A 29 -8.63 3.99 -0.62
N ARG A 30 -8.76 3.81 -1.91
CA ARG A 30 -9.87 4.35 -2.70
C ARG A 30 -11.19 3.66 -2.38
N ASP A 31 -11.18 2.34 -2.29
CA ASP A 31 -12.41 1.56 -2.09
C ASP A 31 -12.90 1.57 -0.64
N VAL A 32 -11.98 1.51 0.31
CA VAL A 32 -12.34 1.37 1.73
C VAL A 32 -12.36 2.72 2.44
N HIS A 33 -11.38 3.56 2.16
CA HIS A 33 -11.21 4.84 2.86
C HIS A 33 -11.60 6.05 2.02
N HIS A 34 -12.06 5.84 0.79
CA HIS A 34 -12.43 6.90 -0.14
C HIS A 34 -11.33 7.96 -0.33
N MET A 35 -10.09 7.54 -0.22
CA MET A 35 -8.95 8.43 -0.39
C MET A 35 -8.49 8.45 -1.85
N GLU A 36 -8.50 9.63 -2.43
CA GLU A 36 -7.96 9.85 -3.77
C GLU A 36 -6.67 10.63 -3.66
N GLY A 37 -5.82 10.51 -4.68
CA GLY A 37 -4.57 11.23 -4.71
C GLY A 37 -3.46 10.59 -3.91
N VAL A 38 -3.60 9.33 -3.54
CA VAL A 38 -2.51 8.58 -2.90
C VAL A 38 -1.40 8.41 -3.92
N THR A 39 -0.21 8.86 -3.59
CA THR A 39 0.93 8.81 -4.49
C THR A 39 1.81 7.61 -4.18
N ARG A 40 2.64 7.25 -5.16
CA ARG A 40 3.63 6.21 -5.00
C ARG A 40 4.55 6.50 -3.81
N GLU A 41 4.96 7.75 -3.65
CA GLU A 41 5.82 8.14 -2.54
C GLU A 41 5.17 7.89 -1.19
N GLN A 42 3.87 8.18 -1.09
CA GLN A 42 3.14 7.94 0.15
C GLN A 42 3.08 6.45 0.48
N VAL A 43 2.83 5.63 -0.51
CA VAL A 43 2.80 4.17 -0.33
C VAL A 43 4.16 3.66 0.11
N LEU A 44 5.21 4.08 -0.57
CA LEU A 44 6.56 3.61 -0.25
C LEU A 44 7.05 4.10 1.10
N ALA A 45 6.60 5.27 1.52
CA ALA A 45 6.94 5.78 2.85
C ALA A 45 6.35 4.92 3.96
N GLN A 46 5.23 4.25 3.70
CA GLN A 46 4.59 3.36 4.66
C GLN A 46 5.07 1.92 4.54
N ALA A 47 5.70 1.57 3.44
CA ALA A 47 6.16 0.21 3.20
C ALA A 47 7.36 -0.12 4.09
N LYS A 48 7.33 -1.29 4.69
CA LYS A 48 8.43 -1.78 5.54
C LYS A 48 9.07 -2.98 4.87
N PRO A 49 10.40 -3.10 4.93
CA PRO A 49 11.08 -4.31 4.43
C PRO A 49 10.73 -5.51 5.32
N VAL A 50 10.58 -6.64 4.69
CA VAL A 50 10.22 -7.88 5.39
C VAL A 50 11.33 -8.92 5.23
#